data_0e3b94984d83b9f218248d595e0744d7
#
_entry.id   0e3b94984d83b9f218248d595e0744d7
#
_cell.length_a   1.000
_cell.length_b   1.000
_cell.length_c   1.000
_cell.angle_alpha   90.00
_cell.angle_beta   90.00
_cell.angle_gamma   90.00
#
_symmetry.space_group_name_H-M   'P 1'
#
loop_
_entity.id
_entity.type
_entity.pdbx_description
1 polymer ?
#
loop_
_entity_poly.entity_id
_entity_poly.type
_entity_poly.pdbx_seq_one_letter_code
_entity_poly.pdbx_strand_id
1 'polypeptide(L)'
;MRTVLEKSFSRQRCRRALFLALFTAVLVLNGSPELRANALYLLADSGTVSVLDAETAIPQERVIVTGAQSADVKVALPAGEKVTVTHGGAVEYATTRSGESVGELLRRLQITVSPLELVLVDVSGEEVSITVDSDITYYETASEAVAHTTLYTPTGRLAKGETQIVQQGIDGVRDVVYEVVYADGQLVSRQAVAESGNTSVAELAYLGTRVSEAQEGDTVSSVVYESDGSGYLLMASGDSLHFSRAVAVKCTAYTAGYDGVDTCTATGTTARRGVVAVDKRVFPLGTKLFVDIKSSAFDYGMAYAEDTGMRGEKLDLYMDTYDECIQFGVRKAIAYVLD
;
A
#
# COMPACT_ATOMS: atom_id res chain seq x y z
N MET A 1 26.23 15.71 4.61
CA MET A 1 25.05 14.90 4.30
C MET A 1 24.21 14.49 5.53
N ARG A 2 24.77 14.32 6.74
CA ARG A 2 24.03 14.02 7.99
C ARG A 2 23.15 15.19 8.50
N THR A 3 23.55 16.41 8.33
CA THR A 3 22.84 17.61 8.87
C THR A 3 21.53 17.98 8.17
N VAL A 4 21.32 17.54 6.93
CA VAL A 4 20.09 17.84 6.17
C VAL A 4 18.96 16.86 6.50
N LEU A 5 19.32 15.61 6.79
CA LEU A 5 18.35 14.58 7.18
C LEU A 5 17.78 14.81 8.59
N GLU A 6 18.59 15.28 9.54
CA GLU A 6 18.12 15.61 10.89
C GLU A 6 17.17 16.81 10.93
N LYS A 7 17.38 17.82 10.07
CA LYS A 7 16.47 18.97 9.96
C LYS A 7 15.11 18.60 9.32
N SER A 8 15.08 17.65 8.41
CA SER A 8 13.84 17.16 7.80
C SER A 8 13.01 16.35 8.81
N PHE A 9 13.65 15.48 9.59
CA PHE A 9 12.99 14.68 10.63
C PHE A 9 12.44 15.54 11.79
N SER A 10 13.16 16.60 12.17
CA SER A 10 12.72 17.55 13.18
C SER A 10 11.48 18.34 12.75
N ARG A 11 11.43 18.79 11.49
CA ARG A 11 10.27 19.51 10.95
C ARG A 11 9.00 18.65 10.83
N GLN A 12 9.16 17.36 10.54
CA GLN A 12 8.04 16.44 10.46
C GLN A 12 7.51 16.06 11.85
N ARG A 13 8.38 15.95 12.85
CA ARG A 13 7.98 15.75 14.26
C ARG A 13 7.32 17.00 14.85
N CYS A 14 7.82 18.20 14.55
CA CYS A 14 7.16 19.45 14.96
C CYS A 14 5.80 19.65 14.31
N ARG A 15 5.63 19.29 13.02
CA ARG A 15 4.32 19.35 12.38
C ARG A 15 3.33 18.34 12.96
N ARG A 16 3.77 17.11 13.25
CA ARG A 16 2.92 16.10 13.92
C ARG A 16 2.60 16.49 15.37
N ALA A 17 3.53 17.07 16.11
CA ALA A 17 3.29 17.59 17.44
C ALA A 17 2.38 18.82 17.42
N LEU A 18 2.48 19.70 16.42
CA LEU A 18 1.60 20.86 16.28
C LEU A 18 0.17 20.44 15.89
N PHE A 19 0.01 19.44 15.00
CA PHE A 19 -1.30 18.88 14.66
C PHE A 19 -1.93 18.14 15.85
N LEU A 20 -1.14 17.34 16.57
CA LEU A 20 -1.62 16.68 17.79
C LEU A 20 -1.95 17.70 18.89
N ALA A 21 -1.18 18.78 19.01
CA ALA A 21 -1.43 19.84 19.99
C ALA A 21 -2.64 20.70 19.59
N LEU A 22 -2.91 20.93 18.31
CA LEU A 22 -4.16 21.57 17.86
C LEU A 22 -5.37 20.64 18.10
N PHE A 23 -5.22 19.33 17.86
CA PHE A 23 -6.30 18.38 18.08
C PHE A 23 -6.58 18.17 19.58
N THR A 24 -5.56 18.13 20.43
CA THR A 24 -5.72 18.13 21.89
C THR A 24 -6.16 19.49 22.44
N ALA A 25 -5.76 20.61 21.83
CA ALA A 25 -6.25 21.93 22.22
C ALA A 25 -7.73 22.11 21.89
N VAL A 26 -8.21 21.62 20.76
CA VAL A 26 -9.64 21.58 20.43
C VAL A 26 -10.42 20.68 21.38
N LEU A 27 -9.81 19.59 21.87
CA LEU A 27 -10.42 18.73 22.88
C LEU A 27 -10.38 19.32 24.31
N VAL A 28 -9.37 20.15 24.65
CA VAL A 28 -9.20 20.72 26.00
C VAL A 28 -9.85 22.10 26.13
N LEU A 29 -10.00 22.87 25.02
CA LEU A 29 -10.73 24.13 25.01
C LEU A 29 -12.25 23.96 24.95
N ASN A 30 -12.73 22.77 24.62
CA ASN A 30 -14.14 22.44 24.73
C ASN A 30 -14.45 22.08 26.18
N GLY A 31 -14.76 23.09 26.98
CA GLY A 31 -15.12 22.97 28.40
C GLY A 31 -15.93 21.76 28.76
N SER A 32 -15.83 21.36 30.03
CA SER A 32 -16.29 20.11 30.61
C SER A 32 -17.47 19.42 29.88
N PRO A 33 -17.41 18.13 29.62
CA PRO A 33 -18.45 17.37 28.91
C PRO A 33 -19.85 17.56 29.50
N GLU A 34 -19.95 17.97 30.75
CA GLU A 34 -21.21 18.07 31.47
C GLU A 34 -22.10 19.24 31.05
N LEU A 35 -21.57 20.30 30.46
CA LEU A 35 -22.36 21.45 30.00
C LEU A 35 -22.95 21.30 28.59
N ARG A 36 -22.49 20.30 27.82
CA ARG A 36 -22.96 20.07 26.43
C ARG A 36 -23.79 18.79 26.25
N ALA A 37 -24.03 18.05 27.32
CA ALA A 37 -24.72 16.77 27.27
C ALA A 37 -26.19 16.84 26.85
N ASN A 38 -26.77 18.02 26.72
CA ASN A 38 -28.21 18.17 26.49
C ASN A 38 -28.57 18.80 25.12
N ALA A 39 -27.63 18.95 24.21
CA ALA A 39 -27.93 19.57 22.92
C ALA A 39 -27.44 18.68 21.77
N LEU A 40 -28.38 18.00 21.20
CA LEU A 40 -28.12 17.05 20.14
C LEU A 40 -28.97 17.33 18.93
N TYR A 41 -28.36 17.43 17.77
CA TYR A 41 -29.03 17.79 16.55
C TYR A 41 -28.65 16.91 15.40
N LEU A 42 -29.63 16.34 14.74
CA LEU A 42 -29.44 15.58 13.52
C LEU A 42 -30.31 16.17 12.43
N LEU A 43 -29.75 16.36 11.26
CA LEU A 43 -30.45 16.67 10.04
C LEU A 43 -30.66 15.44 9.20
N ALA A 44 -31.88 15.27 8.76
CA ALA A 44 -32.19 14.34 7.71
C ALA A 44 -32.66 15.13 6.47
N ASP A 45 -32.22 14.70 5.33
CA ASP A 45 -32.55 15.21 3.99
C ASP A 45 -34.08 15.23 3.68
N SER A 46 -34.89 14.69 4.57
CA SER A 46 -36.35 14.54 4.44
C SER A 46 -37.17 15.48 5.33
N GLY A 47 -36.58 16.49 5.95
CA GLY A 47 -37.28 17.45 6.81
C GLY A 47 -37.77 16.88 8.15
N THR A 48 -37.33 15.70 8.55
CA THR A 48 -37.54 15.15 9.88
C THR A 48 -36.31 15.35 10.74
N VAL A 49 -36.43 16.08 11.81
CA VAL A 49 -35.41 16.25 12.84
C VAL A 49 -35.58 15.14 13.87
N SER A 50 -34.54 14.35 14.05
CA SER A 50 -34.45 13.45 15.20
C SER A 50 -33.62 14.15 16.28
N VAL A 51 -34.22 14.35 17.44
CA VAL A 51 -33.46 14.72 18.64
C VAL A 51 -32.77 13.45 19.11
N LEU A 52 -31.45 13.48 19.11
CA LEU A 52 -30.68 12.38 19.68
C LEU A 52 -30.61 12.61 21.20
N ASP A 53 -30.89 11.58 21.94
CA ASP A 53 -30.84 11.62 23.41
C ASP A 53 -29.38 11.71 23.87
N ALA A 54 -29.11 12.34 24.99
CA ALA A 54 -27.77 12.60 25.53
C ALA A 54 -26.92 11.32 25.78
N GLU A 55 -27.56 10.14 25.74
CA GLU A 55 -26.89 8.85 25.91
C GLU A 55 -26.40 8.23 24.59
N THR A 56 -26.80 8.77 23.44
CA THR A 56 -26.37 8.27 22.14
C THR A 56 -25.03 8.93 21.79
N ALA A 57 -24.03 8.17 21.42
CA ALA A 57 -22.72 8.69 21.01
C ALA A 57 -22.92 9.77 19.94
N ILE A 58 -22.56 11.00 20.28
CA ILE A 58 -22.70 12.17 19.40
C ILE A 58 -21.84 11.90 18.16
N PRO A 59 -22.41 11.88 16.95
CA PRO A 59 -21.60 12.01 15.74
C PRO A 59 -20.80 13.29 15.89
N GLN A 60 -19.54 13.29 15.51
CA GLN A 60 -18.65 14.46 15.62
C GLN A 60 -19.04 15.60 14.67
N GLU A 61 -20.15 15.48 13.99
CA GLU A 61 -20.70 16.51 13.10
C GLU A 61 -21.25 17.65 13.93
N ARG A 62 -20.47 18.71 13.96
CA ARG A 62 -20.74 19.95 14.71
C ARG A 62 -21.45 21.00 13.88
N VAL A 63 -21.71 20.67 12.62
CA VAL A 63 -22.26 21.58 11.63
C VAL A 63 -23.46 20.95 10.98
N ILE A 64 -24.54 21.74 10.89
CA ILE A 64 -25.83 21.30 10.34
C ILE A 64 -26.21 22.26 9.22
N VAL A 65 -26.50 21.71 8.04
CA VAL A 65 -26.98 22.48 6.89
C VAL A 65 -28.37 22.02 6.51
N THR A 66 -29.28 22.96 6.30
CA THR A 66 -30.65 22.68 5.89
C THR A 66 -31.15 23.70 4.87
N GLY A 67 -31.96 23.25 3.91
CA GLY A 67 -32.55 24.14 2.92
C GLY A 67 -33.75 24.92 3.46
N ALA A 68 -34.08 26.03 2.81
CA ALA A 68 -35.16 26.96 3.17
C ALA A 68 -36.55 26.33 3.21
N GLN A 69 -36.78 25.25 2.48
CA GLN A 69 -38.08 24.57 2.45
C GLN A 69 -38.45 23.83 3.74
N SER A 70 -37.51 23.60 4.62
CA SER A 70 -37.77 23.23 6.00
C SER A 70 -38.07 24.45 6.84
N ALA A 71 -39.12 25.21 6.48
CA ALA A 71 -39.61 26.39 7.19
C ALA A 71 -39.87 26.17 8.68
N ASP A 72 -39.81 24.93 9.12
CA ASP A 72 -39.70 24.48 10.49
C ASP A 72 -38.34 23.85 10.71
N VAL A 73 -37.24 24.59 10.69
CA VAL A 73 -35.95 24.09 11.17
C VAL A 73 -36.13 23.78 12.66
N LYS A 74 -36.52 22.56 12.95
CA LYS A 74 -36.79 22.06 14.32
C LYS A 74 -35.52 21.71 15.08
N VAL A 75 -34.41 22.34 14.74
CA VAL A 75 -33.20 22.25 15.55
C VAL A 75 -33.47 23.01 16.83
N ALA A 76 -33.69 22.31 17.93
CA ALA A 76 -33.90 22.89 19.22
C ALA A 76 -32.57 23.39 19.81
N LEU A 77 -32.51 24.60 20.27
CA LEU A 77 -31.32 25.15 20.93
C LEU A 77 -31.51 25.10 22.45
N PRO A 78 -30.44 24.83 23.22
CA PRO A 78 -30.49 24.95 24.67
C PRO A 78 -30.89 26.35 25.09
N ALA A 79 -31.62 26.45 26.18
CA ALA A 79 -32.05 27.76 26.72
C ALA A 79 -30.84 28.53 27.29
N GLY A 80 -30.78 29.84 27.01
CA GLY A 80 -29.76 30.72 27.54
C GLY A 80 -28.44 30.72 26.78
N GLU A 81 -28.36 30.00 25.65
CA GLU A 81 -27.18 30.01 24.78
C GLU A 81 -27.08 31.34 24.02
N LYS A 82 -25.86 31.83 23.91
CA LYS A 82 -25.56 32.95 23.03
C LYS A 82 -25.42 32.47 21.61
N VAL A 83 -26.14 33.12 20.72
CA VAL A 83 -26.19 32.82 19.30
C VAL A 83 -25.81 34.03 18.48
N THR A 84 -24.88 33.83 17.57
CA THR A 84 -24.54 34.80 16.53
C THR A 84 -25.22 34.37 15.23
N VAL A 85 -26.04 35.24 14.65
CA VAL A 85 -26.76 34.97 13.40
C VAL A 85 -26.20 35.90 12.32
N THR A 86 -25.73 35.33 11.22
CA THR A 86 -25.25 36.07 10.05
C THR A 86 -26.19 35.86 8.88
N HIS A 87 -26.71 36.95 8.29
CA HIS A 87 -27.57 36.90 7.13
C HIS A 87 -27.34 38.14 6.26
N GLY A 88 -27.12 37.97 4.96
CA GLY A 88 -26.92 39.06 4.01
C GLY A 88 -25.78 40.01 4.39
N GLY A 89 -24.73 39.50 5.07
CA GLY A 89 -23.62 40.31 5.58
C GLY A 89 -23.88 41.05 6.89
N ALA A 90 -25.11 41.04 7.41
CA ALA A 90 -25.45 41.55 8.73
C ALA A 90 -25.22 40.47 9.80
N VAL A 91 -24.77 40.88 10.99
CA VAL A 91 -24.56 40.03 12.14
C VAL A 91 -25.46 40.47 13.28
N GLU A 92 -26.28 39.57 13.78
CA GLU A 92 -27.15 39.78 14.92
C GLU A 92 -26.76 38.85 16.09
N TYR A 93 -26.91 39.35 17.30
CA TYR A 93 -26.64 38.61 18.53
C TYR A 93 -27.92 38.37 19.29
N ALA A 94 -28.13 37.15 19.70
CA ALA A 94 -29.32 36.77 20.44
C ALA A 94 -28.99 35.78 21.57
N THR A 95 -29.92 35.65 22.51
CA THR A 95 -29.91 34.59 23.51
C THR A 95 -31.12 33.70 23.27
N THR A 96 -30.93 32.39 23.28
CA THR A 96 -32.01 31.44 23.05
C THR A 96 -33.00 31.39 24.21
N ARG A 97 -34.25 31.08 23.91
CA ARG A 97 -35.30 30.84 24.89
C ARG A 97 -35.53 29.36 25.12
N SER A 98 -36.19 29.01 26.22
CA SER A 98 -36.52 27.63 26.53
C SER A 98 -37.39 26.99 25.44
N GLY A 99 -36.90 25.90 24.84
CA GLY A 99 -37.60 25.15 23.79
C GLY A 99 -37.64 25.86 22.43
N GLU A 100 -36.83 26.90 22.23
CA GLU A 100 -36.76 27.69 20.97
C GLU A 100 -36.00 26.88 19.92
N SER A 101 -36.59 26.65 18.78
CA SER A 101 -35.92 26.13 17.59
C SER A 101 -35.19 27.23 16.81
N VAL A 102 -34.23 26.81 15.94
CA VAL A 102 -33.52 27.73 15.03
C VAL A 102 -34.53 28.50 14.17
N GLY A 103 -35.56 27.84 13.65
CA GLY A 103 -36.59 28.51 12.85
C GLY A 103 -37.42 29.51 13.65
N GLU A 104 -37.67 29.28 14.95
CA GLU A 104 -38.34 30.26 15.82
C GLU A 104 -37.46 31.42 16.18
N LEU A 105 -36.17 31.16 16.41
CA LEU A 105 -35.15 32.19 16.61
C LEU A 105 -35.08 33.13 15.40
N LEU A 106 -34.92 32.56 14.18
CA LEU A 106 -34.86 33.37 12.96
C LEU A 106 -36.12 34.19 12.76
N ARG A 107 -37.32 33.66 12.99
CA ARG A 107 -38.57 34.39 12.94
C ARG A 107 -38.62 35.50 13.99
N ARG A 108 -38.13 35.25 15.20
CA ARG A 108 -38.06 36.27 16.24
C ARG A 108 -37.14 37.43 15.89
N LEU A 109 -36.05 37.13 15.17
CA LEU A 109 -35.11 38.14 14.65
C LEU A 109 -35.58 38.75 13.33
N GLN A 110 -36.77 38.41 12.85
CA GLN A 110 -37.34 38.90 11.59
C GLN A 110 -36.51 38.50 10.35
N ILE A 111 -35.71 37.47 10.46
CA ILE A 111 -34.92 36.93 9.35
C ILE A 111 -35.80 35.98 8.55
N THR A 112 -35.96 36.26 7.28
CA THR A 112 -36.69 35.41 6.32
C THR A 112 -35.68 34.68 5.45
N VAL A 113 -35.69 33.38 5.48
CA VAL A 113 -34.82 32.55 4.65
C VAL A 113 -35.43 32.41 3.25
N SER A 114 -34.71 32.76 2.21
CA SER A 114 -35.18 32.62 0.83
C SER A 114 -35.06 31.17 0.34
N PRO A 115 -35.77 30.77 -0.74
CA PRO A 115 -35.77 29.38 -1.23
C PRO A 115 -34.39 28.85 -1.69
N LEU A 116 -33.44 29.74 -1.99
CA LEU A 116 -32.10 29.36 -2.40
C LEU A 116 -31.08 29.46 -1.26
N GLU A 117 -31.46 29.95 -0.12
CA GLU A 117 -30.58 30.04 1.05
C GLU A 117 -30.61 28.76 1.86
N LEU A 118 -29.49 28.48 2.45
CA LEU A 118 -29.27 27.38 3.39
C LEU A 118 -29.07 27.96 4.79
N VAL A 119 -29.44 27.21 5.78
CA VAL A 119 -29.19 27.55 7.18
C VAL A 119 -28.08 26.63 7.71
N LEU A 120 -26.93 27.18 7.96
CA LEU A 120 -25.80 26.51 8.59
C LEU A 120 -25.86 26.79 10.09
N VAL A 121 -25.93 25.77 10.91
CA VAL A 121 -25.83 25.86 12.36
C VAL A 121 -24.54 25.20 12.82
N ASP A 122 -23.62 25.98 13.35
CA ASP A 122 -22.36 25.49 13.89
C ASP A 122 -22.35 25.60 15.42
N VAL A 123 -22.28 24.45 16.07
CA VAL A 123 -22.21 24.32 17.53
C VAL A 123 -20.82 23.93 18.01
N SER A 124 -19.80 24.02 17.15
CA SER A 124 -18.43 23.61 17.47
C SER A 124 -17.70 24.62 18.35
N GLY A 125 -18.10 25.89 18.32
CA GLY A 125 -17.52 27.00 19.08
C GLY A 125 -18.02 27.06 20.53
N GLU A 126 -17.57 28.08 21.29
CA GLU A 126 -18.11 28.38 22.61
C GLU A 126 -19.53 28.97 22.53
N GLU A 127 -19.84 29.61 21.43
CA GLU A 127 -21.17 30.18 21.11
C GLU A 127 -21.72 29.50 19.86
N VAL A 128 -23.00 29.34 19.76
CA VAL A 128 -23.67 28.83 18.57
C VAL A 128 -23.63 29.89 17.47
N SER A 129 -23.17 29.51 16.29
CA SER A 129 -23.26 30.38 15.12
C SER A 129 -24.28 29.86 14.12
N ILE A 130 -25.10 30.77 13.57
CA ILE A 130 -26.08 30.46 12.53
C ILE A 130 -25.75 31.35 11.34
N THR A 131 -25.48 30.72 10.19
CA THR A 131 -25.27 31.44 8.93
C THR A 131 -26.41 31.13 7.97
N VAL A 132 -27.03 32.18 7.42
CA VAL A 132 -28.07 32.05 6.40
C VAL A 132 -27.50 32.65 5.12
N ASP A 133 -27.18 31.79 4.15
CA ASP A 133 -26.60 32.19 2.88
C ASP A 133 -26.91 31.13 1.79
N SER A 134 -26.84 31.55 0.51
CA SER A 134 -26.88 30.63 -0.62
C SER A 134 -25.55 29.94 -0.89
N ASP A 135 -24.45 30.58 -0.47
CA ASP A 135 -23.09 30.12 -0.68
C ASP A 135 -22.45 29.78 0.67
N ILE A 136 -22.32 28.50 0.94
CA ILE A 136 -21.79 28.00 2.23
C ILE A 136 -20.63 27.02 1.99
N THR A 137 -19.55 27.25 2.73
CA THR A 137 -18.44 26.28 2.82
C THR A 137 -18.25 25.89 4.28
N TYR A 138 -18.19 24.59 4.53
CA TYR A 138 -17.91 24.06 5.87
C TYR A 138 -17.07 22.78 5.79
N TYR A 139 -16.61 22.33 6.94
CA TYR A 139 -15.81 21.13 7.08
C TYR A 139 -16.53 20.10 7.94
N GLU A 140 -16.60 18.88 7.45
CA GLU A 140 -17.13 17.74 8.21
C GLU A 140 -16.07 16.67 8.35
N THR A 141 -16.11 15.92 9.45
CA THR A 141 -15.22 14.78 9.68
C THR A 141 -16.04 13.50 9.65
N ALA A 142 -15.64 12.57 8.79
CA ALA A 142 -16.23 11.25 8.70
C ALA A 142 -15.18 10.19 9.06
N SER A 143 -15.58 9.18 9.83
CA SER A 143 -14.74 8.02 10.10
C SER A 143 -15.01 6.95 9.05
N GLU A 144 -13.97 6.57 8.30
CA GLU A 144 -14.06 5.63 7.19
C GLU A 144 -13.31 4.33 7.49
N ALA A 145 -13.89 3.21 7.08
CA ALA A 145 -13.21 1.92 7.14
C ALA A 145 -12.04 1.87 6.16
N VAL A 146 -10.91 1.37 6.60
CA VAL A 146 -9.70 1.19 5.80
C VAL A 146 -9.33 -0.28 5.82
N ALA A 147 -9.38 -0.93 4.66
CA ALA A 147 -8.85 -2.28 4.51
C ALA A 147 -7.33 -2.29 4.74
N HIS A 148 -6.83 -3.34 5.35
CA HIS A 148 -5.38 -3.54 5.44
C HIS A 148 -4.78 -3.80 4.05
N THR A 149 -3.49 -3.51 3.91
CA THR A 149 -2.70 -3.83 2.72
C THR A 149 -1.85 -5.06 2.99
N THR A 150 -1.60 -5.88 1.96
CA THR A 150 -0.65 -7.00 2.05
C THR A 150 0.69 -6.57 1.47
N LEU A 151 1.75 -6.72 2.26
CA LEU A 151 3.13 -6.49 1.86
C LEU A 151 3.82 -7.83 1.63
N TYR A 152 4.30 -8.04 0.41
CA TYR A 152 4.96 -9.27 0.01
C TYR A 152 6.48 -9.13 0.09
N THR A 153 7.12 -10.14 0.70
CA THR A 153 8.56 -10.33 0.69
C THR A 153 8.90 -11.55 -0.18
N PRO A 154 9.64 -11.38 -1.29
CA PRO A 154 10.03 -12.50 -2.14
C PRO A 154 10.91 -13.49 -1.39
N THR A 155 10.70 -14.79 -1.64
CA THR A 155 11.52 -15.86 -1.05
C THR A 155 11.67 -17.05 -1.99
N GLY A 156 12.89 -17.56 -2.12
CA GLY A 156 13.17 -18.82 -2.83
C GLY A 156 12.73 -20.09 -2.09
N ARG A 157 12.31 -19.97 -0.83
CA ARG A 157 11.89 -21.14 -0.03
C ARG A 157 10.53 -21.68 -0.43
N LEU A 158 9.69 -20.85 -1.00
CA LEU A 158 8.36 -21.21 -1.49
C LEU A 158 8.37 -21.32 -3.01
N ALA A 159 7.55 -22.23 -3.56
CA ALA A 159 7.36 -22.32 -4.99
C ALA A 159 6.76 -21.02 -5.55
N LYS A 160 7.08 -20.72 -6.80
CA LYS A 160 6.61 -19.48 -7.46
C LYS A 160 5.09 -19.36 -7.40
N GLY A 161 4.64 -18.22 -6.87
CA GLY A 161 3.23 -17.93 -6.69
C GLY A 161 2.61 -18.46 -5.39
N GLU A 162 3.30 -19.29 -4.61
CA GLU A 162 2.86 -19.64 -3.27
C GLU A 162 3.00 -18.44 -2.33
N THR A 163 2.08 -18.31 -1.41
CA THR A 163 2.12 -17.26 -0.38
C THR A 163 2.04 -17.88 1.01
N GLN A 164 2.77 -17.29 1.94
CA GLN A 164 2.72 -17.66 3.34
C GLN A 164 2.57 -16.42 4.20
N ILE A 165 1.44 -16.31 4.88
CA ILE A 165 1.19 -15.19 5.79
C ILE A 165 2.07 -15.36 7.03
N VAL A 166 2.82 -14.29 7.36
CA VAL A 166 3.71 -14.21 8.52
C VAL A 166 3.05 -13.40 9.63
N GLN A 167 2.31 -12.37 9.25
CA GLN A 167 1.53 -11.53 10.14
C GLN A 167 0.17 -11.26 9.50
N GLN A 168 -0.89 -11.52 10.24
CA GLN A 168 -2.25 -11.21 9.80
C GLN A 168 -2.44 -9.69 9.70
N GLY A 169 -3.10 -9.25 8.63
CA GLY A 169 -3.58 -7.88 8.51
C GLY A 169 -4.77 -7.61 9.40
N ILE A 170 -4.95 -6.36 9.78
CA ILE A 170 -6.12 -5.89 10.55
C ILE A 170 -6.67 -4.67 9.82
N ASP A 171 -7.94 -4.74 9.44
CA ASP A 171 -8.65 -3.59 8.92
C ASP A 171 -8.80 -2.55 10.03
N GLY A 172 -8.76 -1.30 9.65
CA GLY A 172 -8.80 -0.18 10.58
C GLY A 172 -9.88 0.83 10.20
N VAL A 173 -9.77 1.98 10.82
CA VAL A 173 -10.54 3.16 10.50
C VAL A 173 -9.60 4.34 10.34
N ARG A 174 -10.01 5.33 9.58
CA ARG A 174 -9.36 6.64 9.47
C ARG A 174 -10.39 7.73 9.56
N ASP A 175 -9.99 8.88 10.05
CA ASP A 175 -10.80 10.08 10.02
C ASP A 175 -10.45 10.90 8.78
N VAL A 176 -11.46 11.25 8.00
CA VAL A 176 -11.34 12.05 6.79
C VAL A 176 -12.09 13.35 6.99
N VAL A 177 -11.41 14.47 6.77
CA VAL A 177 -12.04 15.79 6.78
C VAL A 177 -12.43 16.16 5.35
N TYR A 178 -13.70 16.41 5.14
CA TYR A 178 -14.25 16.85 3.87
C TYR A 178 -14.52 18.36 3.91
N GLU A 179 -14.09 19.05 2.87
CA GLU A 179 -14.60 20.37 2.54
C GLU A 179 -15.86 20.22 1.71
N VAL A 180 -16.95 20.84 2.18
CA VAL A 180 -18.27 20.79 1.53
C VAL A 180 -18.62 22.20 1.10
N VAL A 181 -18.92 22.37 -0.18
CA VAL A 181 -19.20 23.68 -0.81
C VAL A 181 -20.60 23.64 -1.43
N TYR A 182 -21.41 24.59 -1.01
CA TYR A 182 -22.69 24.90 -1.64
C TYR A 182 -22.60 26.26 -2.35
N ALA A 183 -23.23 26.38 -3.52
CA ALA A 183 -23.45 27.62 -4.21
C ALA A 183 -24.88 27.66 -4.77
N ASP A 184 -25.54 28.81 -4.69
CA ASP A 184 -26.95 28.96 -5.05
C ASP A 184 -27.87 27.94 -4.37
N GLY A 185 -27.56 27.57 -3.13
CA GLY A 185 -28.29 26.54 -2.37
C GLY A 185 -28.12 25.10 -2.86
N GLN A 186 -27.18 24.81 -3.75
CA GLN A 186 -26.91 23.51 -4.33
C GLN A 186 -25.52 23.01 -3.94
N LEU A 187 -25.40 21.72 -3.64
CA LEU A 187 -24.11 21.09 -3.40
C LEU A 187 -23.25 21.11 -4.67
N VAL A 188 -22.15 21.84 -4.65
CA VAL A 188 -21.19 21.93 -5.76
C VAL A 188 -20.05 20.94 -5.61
N SER A 189 -19.53 20.80 -4.40
CA SER A 189 -18.34 19.98 -4.14
C SER A 189 -18.36 19.40 -2.73
N ARG A 190 -17.85 18.16 -2.61
CA ARG A 190 -17.48 17.50 -1.36
C ARG A 190 -16.16 16.80 -1.59
N GLN A 191 -15.07 17.32 -1.03
CA GLN A 191 -13.71 16.84 -1.28
C GLN A 191 -12.99 16.53 0.02
N ALA A 192 -12.29 15.41 0.05
CA ALA A 192 -11.39 15.09 1.15
C ALA A 192 -10.18 16.03 1.12
N VAL A 193 -9.96 16.78 2.18
CA VAL A 193 -8.88 17.78 2.31
C VAL A 193 -7.82 17.36 3.34
N ALA A 194 -8.17 16.49 4.26
CA ALA A 194 -7.22 15.93 5.23
C ALA A 194 -7.62 14.51 5.64
N GLU A 195 -6.65 13.71 6.01
CA GLU A 195 -6.83 12.37 6.54
C GLU A 195 -5.93 12.18 7.77
N SER A 196 -6.42 11.46 8.76
CA SER A 196 -5.66 11.15 9.98
C SER A 196 -6.15 9.86 10.64
N GLY A 197 -5.38 9.37 11.60
CA GLY A 197 -5.84 8.30 12.50
C GLY A 197 -5.96 6.92 11.87
N ASN A 198 -5.31 6.64 10.74
CA ASN A 198 -5.35 5.30 10.16
C ASN A 198 -4.81 4.26 11.16
N THR A 199 -5.68 3.33 11.56
CA THR A 199 -5.41 2.26 12.53
C THR A 199 -5.23 0.90 11.86
N SER A 200 -5.30 0.79 10.53
CA SER A 200 -5.07 -0.47 9.84
C SER A 200 -3.65 -0.98 10.04
N VAL A 201 -3.49 -2.30 10.15
CA VAL A 201 -2.20 -2.98 10.27
C VAL A 201 -1.98 -3.81 9.03
N ALA A 202 -0.86 -3.59 8.35
CA ALA A 202 -0.54 -4.33 7.14
C ALA A 202 -0.36 -5.83 7.42
N GLU A 203 -0.89 -6.66 6.53
CA GLU A 203 -0.56 -8.06 6.43
C GLU A 203 0.85 -8.23 5.86
N LEU A 204 1.67 -9.08 6.48
CA LEU A 204 2.99 -9.43 5.96
C LEU A 204 2.94 -10.86 5.45
N ALA A 205 3.36 -11.07 4.21
CA ALA A 205 3.39 -12.39 3.59
C ALA A 205 4.69 -12.62 2.83
N TYR A 206 5.16 -13.85 2.82
CA TYR A 206 6.17 -14.31 1.86
C TYR A 206 5.50 -14.63 0.53
N LEU A 207 6.17 -14.26 -0.57
CA LEU A 207 5.79 -14.63 -1.93
C LEU A 207 6.87 -15.54 -2.50
N GLY A 208 6.51 -16.75 -2.88
CA GLY A 208 7.40 -17.71 -3.46
C GLY A 208 7.90 -17.31 -4.85
N THR A 209 9.20 -17.51 -5.07
CA THR A 209 9.89 -17.20 -6.33
C THR A 209 10.60 -18.44 -6.90
N ARG A 210 10.59 -19.58 -6.21
CA ARG A 210 11.32 -20.79 -6.62
C ARG A 210 10.67 -21.43 -7.84
N VAL A 211 11.50 -21.68 -8.84
CA VAL A 211 11.18 -22.43 -10.05
C VAL A 211 12.12 -23.65 -10.18
N SER A 212 11.73 -24.63 -10.97
CA SER A 212 12.56 -25.83 -11.22
C SER A 212 13.55 -25.63 -12.38
N GLU A 213 13.33 -24.63 -13.22
CA GLU A 213 14.14 -24.31 -14.39
C GLU A 213 14.14 -22.81 -14.63
N ALA A 214 15.30 -22.25 -15.01
CA ALA A 214 15.40 -20.85 -15.42
C ALA A 214 14.81 -20.68 -16.81
N GLN A 215 14.35 -19.45 -17.10
CA GLN A 215 14.00 -19.07 -18.45
C GLN A 215 15.26 -19.02 -19.33
N GLU A 216 15.09 -19.26 -20.62
CA GLU A 216 16.18 -19.15 -21.58
C GLU A 216 16.77 -17.73 -21.57
N GLY A 217 18.10 -17.62 -21.47
CA GLY A 217 18.81 -16.34 -21.39
C GLY A 217 18.73 -15.63 -20.04
N ASP A 218 18.10 -16.23 -19.02
CA ASP A 218 18.08 -15.62 -17.69
C ASP A 218 19.43 -15.78 -16.99
N THR A 219 19.85 -14.74 -16.28
CA THR A 219 21.18 -14.66 -15.65
C THR A 219 21.11 -14.58 -14.15
N VAL A 220 22.16 -15.01 -13.47
CA VAL A 220 22.28 -14.94 -12.01
C VAL A 220 22.53 -13.49 -11.57
N SER A 221 21.57 -12.92 -10.85
CA SER A 221 21.70 -11.60 -10.22
C SER A 221 22.49 -11.69 -8.91
N SER A 222 22.18 -12.67 -8.07
CA SER A 222 22.90 -12.92 -6.81
C SER A 222 22.76 -14.36 -6.36
N VAL A 223 23.62 -14.78 -5.43
CA VAL A 223 23.61 -16.12 -4.87
C VAL A 223 23.48 -16.04 -3.35
N VAL A 224 22.53 -16.75 -2.80
CA VAL A 224 22.34 -16.88 -1.36
C VAL A 224 22.75 -18.27 -0.95
N TYR A 225 23.74 -18.40 -0.05
CA TYR A 225 24.18 -19.68 0.51
C TYR A 225 23.53 -19.92 1.86
N GLU A 226 23.12 -21.14 2.09
CA GLU A 226 22.68 -21.64 3.39
C GLU A 226 23.87 -22.28 4.15
N SER A 227 23.68 -22.55 5.43
CA SER A 227 24.76 -23.03 6.31
C SER A 227 25.28 -24.44 5.97
N ASP A 228 24.51 -25.22 5.23
CA ASP A 228 24.84 -26.59 4.77
C ASP A 228 25.53 -26.60 3.40
N GLY A 229 25.73 -25.44 2.78
CA GLY A 229 26.33 -25.29 1.46
C GLY A 229 25.36 -25.36 0.29
N SER A 230 24.08 -25.59 0.54
CA SER A 230 22.99 -25.39 -0.42
C SER A 230 22.66 -23.91 -0.57
N GLY A 231 21.66 -23.58 -1.38
CA GLY A 231 21.22 -22.18 -1.48
C GLY A 231 20.32 -21.90 -2.67
N TYR A 232 20.23 -20.61 -3.00
CA TYR A 232 19.37 -20.11 -4.06
C TYR A 232 20.15 -19.23 -5.02
N LEU A 233 19.97 -19.46 -6.32
CA LEU A 233 20.30 -18.49 -7.35
C LEU A 233 19.12 -17.54 -7.49
N LEU A 234 19.34 -16.27 -7.27
CA LEU A 234 18.36 -15.23 -7.58
C LEU A 234 18.62 -14.77 -9.01
N MET A 235 17.61 -14.94 -9.86
CA MET A 235 17.70 -14.67 -11.28
C MET A 235 17.34 -13.23 -11.59
N ALA A 236 17.80 -12.71 -12.71
CA ALA A 236 17.45 -11.35 -13.15
C ALA A 236 15.97 -11.17 -13.43
N SER A 237 15.26 -12.24 -13.79
CA SER A 237 13.80 -12.27 -13.93
C SER A 237 13.02 -12.09 -12.61
N GLY A 238 13.69 -12.21 -11.45
CA GLY A 238 13.07 -12.26 -10.13
C GLY A 238 12.71 -13.68 -9.66
N ASP A 239 12.89 -14.69 -10.50
CA ASP A 239 12.74 -16.08 -10.13
C ASP A 239 13.92 -16.56 -9.27
N SER A 240 13.80 -17.71 -8.64
CA SER A 240 14.91 -18.34 -7.92
C SER A 240 15.01 -19.83 -8.22
N LEU A 241 16.23 -20.33 -8.29
CA LEU A 241 16.54 -21.76 -8.42
C LEU A 241 17.19 -22.24 -7.13
N HIS A 242 16.71 -23.32 -6.57
CA HIS A 242 17.38 -23.96 -5.45
C HIS A 242 18.51 -24.86 -5.96
N PHE A 243 19.67 -24.83 -5.29
CA PHE A 243 20.78 -25.74 -5.53
C PHE A 243 21.20 -26.45 -4.25
N SER A 244 21.53 -27.71 -4.39
CA SER A 244 22.02 -28.54 -3.28
C SER A 244 23.52 -28.35 -3.03
N ARG A 245 24.29 -27.97 -4.03
CA ARG A 245 25.73 -27.67 -3.93
C ARG A 245 26.24 -26.86 -5.11
N ALA A 246 27.30 -26.09 -4.87
CA ALA A 246 28.04 -25.35 -5.88
C ALA A 246 29.43 -25.94 -6.06
N VAL A 247 29.88 -26.15 -7.30
CA VAL A 247 31.17 -26.72 -7.63
C VAL A 247 31.92 -25.79 -8.58
N ALA A 248 33.12 -25.38 -8.21
CA ALA A 248 33.99 -24.63 -9.12
C ALA A 248 34.52 -25.57 -10.21
N VAL A 249 34.27 -25.25 -11.47
CA VAL A 249 34.59 -26.12 -12.60
C VAL A 249 35.44 -25.40 -13.64
N LYS A 250 36.18 -26.20 -14.41
CA LYS A 250 36.83 -25.77 -15.64
C LYS A 250 36.01 -26.26 -16.83
N CYS A 251 35.58 -25.32 -17.69
CA CYS A 251 34.74 -25.63 -18.84
C CYS A 251 35.56 -25.55 -20.15
N THR A 252 35.30 -26.52 -21.01
CA THR A 252 35.66 -26.48 -22.44
C THR A 252 34.40 -26.60 -23.26
N ALA A 253 34.49 -26.56 -24.57
CA ALA A 253 33.31 -26.70 -25.44
C ALA A 253 33.56 -27.73 -26.55
N TYR A 254 32.50 -28.45 -26.92
CA TYR A 254 32.51 -29.37 -28.04
C TYR A 254 31.26 -29.20 -28.91
N THR A 255 31.32 -29.70 -30.15
CA THR A 255 30.19 -29.82 -31.06
C THR A 255 30.13 -31.20 -31.68
N ALA A 256 28.93 -31.70 -31.95
CA ALA A 256 28.73 -33.00 -32.60
C ALA A 256 28.95 -32.91 -34.13
N GLY A 257 29.30 -34.08 -34.73
CA GLY A 257 29.51 -34.18 -36.17
C GLY A 257 30.83 -33.59 -36.69
N TYR A 258 31.74 -33.21 -35.80
CA TYR A 258 33.07 -32.70 -36.11
C TYR A 258 34.13 -33.56 -35.45
N ASP A 259 35.24 -33.89 -36.17
CA ASP A 259 36.37 -34.65 -35.70
C ASP A 259 36.03 -36.01 -35.04
N GLY A 260 34.99 -36.68 -35.58
CA GLY A 260 34.56 -37.99 -35.13
C GLY A 260 33.68 -37.99 -33.86
N VAL A 261 33.25 -36.83 -33.41
CA VAL A 261 32.31 -36.68 -32.27
C VAL A 261 30.89 -37.09 -32.71
N ASP A 262 30.33 -38.11 -32.03
CA ASP A 262 28.99 -38.62 -32.28
C ASP A 262 27.90 -37.58 -31.90
N THR A 263 26.75 -37.69 -32.54
CA THR A 263 25.57 -36.92 -32.18
C THR A 263 24.77 -37.52 -31.03
N CYS A 264 25.11 -38.73 -30.61
CA CYS A 264 24.45 -39.47 -29.54
C CYS A 264 25.21 -39.31 -28.22
N THR A 265 24.55 -38.83 -27.17
CA THR A 265 25.13 -38.69 -25.84
C THR A 265 25.24 -40.03 -25.10
N ALA A 266 25.97 -40.09 -24.00
CA ALA A 266 26.09 -41.29 -23.15
C ALA A 266 24.73 -41.75 -22.54
N THR A 267 23.75 -40.87 -22.47
CA THR A 267 22.37 -41.21 -22.06
C THR A 267 21.47 -41.67 -23.21
N GLY A 268 21.97 -41.65 -24.46
CA GLY A 268 21.21 -42.00 -25.66
C GLY A 268 20.35 -40.85 -26.21
N THR A 269 20.48 -39.63 -25.71
CA THR A 269 19.83 -38.45 -26.24
C THR A 269 20.67 -37.80 -27.36
N THR A 270 20.07 -36.87 -28.11
CA THR A 270 20.81 -36.12 -29.11
C THR A 270 21.59 -34.97 -28.46
N ALA A 271 22.86 -34.81 -28.79
CA ALA A 271 23.69 -33.70 -28.34
C ALA A 271 23.07 -32.37 -28.86
N ARG A 272 22.88 -31.43 -27.96
CA ARG A 272 22.24 -30.14 -28.19
C ARG A 272 22.70 -29.12 -27.17
N ARG A 273 22.45 -27.84 -27.40
CA ARG A 273 22.70 -26.82 -26.39
C ARG A 273 21.97 -27.15 -25.09
N GLY A 274 22.62 -26.96 -23.95
CA GLY A 274 22.16 -27.43 -22.63
C GLY A 274 22.60 -28.83 -22.26
N VAL A 275 23.25 -29.63 -23.15
CA VAL A 275 23.89 -30.88 -22.80
C VAL A 275 25.35 -30.60 -22.42
N VAL A 276 25.81 -31.29 -21.36
CA VAL A 276 27.22 -31.22 -20.94
C VAL A 276 27.80 -32.60 -20.70
N ALA A 277 29.04 -32.78 -21.14
CA ALA A 277 29.82 -33.96 -20.80
C ALA A 277 30.55 -33.79 -19.45
N VAL A 278 30.48 -34.81 -18.60
CA VAL A 278 30.88 -34.75 -17.20
C VAL A 278 31.76 -35.94 -16.78
N ASP A 279 32.40 -35.82 -15.64
CA ASP A 279 32.81 -37.00 -14.85
C ASP A 279 31.60 -37.48 -14.02
N LYS A 280 31.02 -38.62 -14.37
CA LYS A 280 29.83 -39.17 -13.69
C LYS A 280 30.03 -39.45 -12.19
N ARG A 281 31.30 -39.45 -11.69
CA ARG A 281 31.60 -39.55 -10.25
C ARG A 281 31.41 -38.23 -9.52
N VAL A 282 31.52 -37.09 -10.25
CA VAL A 282 31.32 -35.73 -9.72
C VAL A 282 29.88 -35.28 -9.96
N PHE A 283 29.41 -35.48 -11.18
CA PHE A 283 28.04 -35.15 -11.60
C PHE A 283 27.40 -36.41 -12.21
N PRO A 284 26.60 -37.18 -11.48
CA PRO A 284 25.87 -38.33 -12.02
C PRO A 284 25.11 -37.97 -13.28
N LEU A 285 24.96 -38.90 -14.23
CA LEU A 285 24.14 -38.65 -15.42
C LEU A 285 22.69 -38.37 -15.03
N GLY A 286 22.06 -37.42 -15.71
CA GLY A 286 20.73 -36.91 -15.41
C GLY A 286 20.74 -35.72 -14.43
N THR A 287 21.90 -35.35 -13.85
CA THR A 287 21.98 -34.18 -12.96
C THR A 287 21.63 -32.88 -13.71
N LYS A 288 20.70 -32.11 -13.18
CA LYS A 288 20.44 -30.75 -13.61
C LYS A 288 21.49 -29.79 -13.05
N LEU A 289 21.98 -28.92 -13.86
CA LEU A 289 22.99 -27.93 -13.50
C LEU A 289 22.55 -26.53 -13.96
N PHE A 290 22.97 -25.53 -13.24
CA PHE A 290 23.09 -24.18 -13.79
C PHE A 290 24.58 -23.83 -13.87
N VAL A 291 25.07 -23.54 -15.06
CA VAL A 291 26.48 -23.23 -15.30
C VAL A 291 26.65 -21.73 -15.44
N ASP A 292 27.17 -21.09 -14.40
CA ASP A 292 27.41 -19.66 -14.32
C ASP A 292 28.86 -19.36 -14.76
N ILE A 293 29.02 -18.88 -15.96
CA ILE A 293 30.29 -18.42 -16.52
C ILE A 293 30.40 -16.93 -16.29
N LYS A 294 31.19 -16.51 -15.33
CA LYS A 294 31.38 -15.09 -15.00
C LYS A 294 32.03 -14.29 -16.16
N SER A 295 31.38 -14.28 -17.30
CA SER A 295 31.83 -13.59 -18.52
C SER A 295 30.63 -13.02 -19.26
N SER A 296 30.65 -11.72 -19.54
CA SER A 296 29.60 -11.04 -20.29
C SER A 296 29.43 -11.50 -21.75
N ALA A 297 30.39 -12.28 -22.28
CA ALA A 297 30.39 -12.73 -23.67
C ALA A 297 29.78 -14.14 -23.83
N PHE A 298 29.65 -14.91 -22.75
CA PHE A 298 29.17 -16.30 -22.80
C PHE A 298 28.37 -16.60 -21.54
N ASP A 299 27.11 -16.79 -21.71
CA ASP A 299 26.22 -17.34 -20.71
C ASP A 299 25.78 -18.73 -21.19
N TYR A 300 25.86 -19.74 -20.32
CA TYR A 300 25.42 -21.10 -20.65
C TYR A 300 24.09 -21.43 -20.00
N GLY A 301 23.95 -21.10 -18.74
CA GLY A 301 22.70 -21.27 -18.00
C GLY A 301 22.35 -22.71 -17.67
N MET A 302 21.11 -23.11 -17.94
CA MET A 302 20.62 -24.46 -17.69
C MET A 302 21.39 -25.52 -18.46
N ALA A 303 21.77 -26.59 -17.77
CA ALA A 303 22.53 -27.68 -18.34
C ALA A 303 22.13 -29.04 -17.74
N TYR A 304 22.28 -30.08 -18.54
CA TYR A 304 22.00 -31.45 -18.14
C TYR A 304 23.21 -32.34 -18.37
N ALA A 305 23.62 -33.05 -17.35
CA ALA A 305 24.70 -34.04 -17.42
C ALA A 305 24.25 -35.29 -18.19
N GLU A 306 24.29 -35.24 -19.52
CA GLU A 306 23.81 -36.30 -20.39
C GLU A 306 24.96 -37.04 -21.09
N ASP A 307 26.16 -36.50 -21.05
CA ASP A 307 27.32 -37.06 -21.73
C ASP A 307 28.50 -37.30 -20.78
N THR A 308 29.48 -38.03 -21.23
CA THR A 308 30.67 -38.42 -20.46
C THR A 308 31.94 -38.12 -21.25
N GLY A 309 33.11 -38.30 -20.61
CA GLY A 309 34.42 -38.07 -21.24
C GLY A 309 35.31 -37.15 -20.44
N MET A 310 34.75 -36.43 -19.50
CA MET A 310 35.50 -35.54 -18.60
C MET A 310 36.00 -36.28 -17.37
N ARG A 311 37.00 -35.72 -16.68
CA ARG A 311 37.53 -36.22 -15.42
C ARG A 311 37.66 -35.12 -14.38
N GLY A 312 37.17 -35.41 -13.17
CA GLY A 312 37.15 -34.47 -12.05
C GLY A 312 36.20 -33.29 -12.28
N GLU A 313 36.47 -32.14 -11.70
CA GLU A 313 35.66 -30.95 -11.73
C GLU A 313 35.81 -30.19 -13.06
N LYS A 314 35.45 -30.87 -14.16
CA LYS A 314 35.47 -30.31 -15.52
C LYS A 314 34.16 -30.60 -16.21
N LEU A 315 33.73 -29.63 -17.02
CA LEU A 315 32.57 -29.75 -17.91
C LEU A 315 33.02 -29.52 -19.34
N ASP A 316 32.46 -30.25 -20.29
CA ASP A 316 32.53 -29.95 -21.71
C ASP A 316 31.15 -29.57 -22.21
N LEU A 317 31.01 -28.32 -22.64
CA LEU A 317 29.71 -27.71 -22.93
C LEU A 317 29.41 -27.87 -24.42
N TYR A 318 28.22 -28.39 -24.76
CA TYR A 318 27.82 -28.46 -26.15
C TYR A 318 27.59 -27.07 -26.74
N MET A 319 28.14 -26.83 -27.93
CA MET A 319 27.91 -25.65 -28.77
C MET A 319 27.41 -26.08 -30.13
N ASP A 320 26.64 -25.23 -30.78
CA ASP A 320 26.02 -25.56 -32.06
C ASP A 320 27.02 -25.58 -33.22
N THR A 321 28.11 -24.82 -33.10
CA THR A 321 29.15 -24.71 -34.15
C THR A 321 30.55 -24.88 -33.58
N TYR A 322 31.46 -25.32 -34.44
CA TYR A 322 32.90 -25.40 -34.13
C TYR A 322 33.52 -24.02 -33.83
N ASP A 323 33.08 -23.00 -34.55
CA ASP A 323 33.58 -21.64 -34.34
C ASP A 323 33.20 -21.13 -32.93
N GLU A 324 32.00 -21.47 -32.44
CA GLU A 324 31.63 -21.17 -31.06
C GLU A 324 32.54 -21.88 -30.05
N CYS A 325 32.89 -23.14 -30.30
CA CYS A 325 33.83 -23.88 -29.46
C CYS A 325 35.21 -23.20 -29.40
N ILE A 326 35.70 -22.73 -30.51
CA ILE A 326 37.03 -22.01 -30.59
C ILE A 326 36.93 -20.69 -29.85
N GLN A 327 35.86 -19.92 -30.03
CA GLN A 327 35.65 -18.64 -29.36
C GLN A 327 35.48 -18.85 -27.84
N PHE A 328 34.78 -19.94 -27.44
CA PHE A 328 34.60 -20.28 -26.05
C PHE A 328 35.93 -20.60 -25.38
N GLY A 329 36.74 -21.46 -26.00
CA GLY A 329 38.05 -21.87 -25.47
C GLY A 329 37.95 -22.55 -24.11
N VAL A 330 38.72 -22.05 -23.14
CA VAL A 330 38.76 -22.63 -21.78
C VAL A 330 38.35 -21.55 -20.77
N ARG A 331 37.32 -21.85 -19.95
CA ARG A 331 36.80 -20.88 -18.97
C ARG A 331 36.62 -21.53 -17.60
N LYS A 332 36.62 -20.66 -16.57
CA LYS A 332 36.20 -21.04 -15.20
C LYS A 332 34.73 -20.71 -15.04
N ALA A 333 34.01 -21.56 -14.38
CA ALA A 333 32.61 -21.38 -14.05
C ALA A 333 32.29 -21.94 -12.66
N ILE A 334 31.10 -21.67 -12.18
CA ILE A 334 30.50 -22.36 -11.06
C ILE A 334 29.34 -23.19 -11.62
N ALA A 335 29.35 -24.48 -11.36
CA ALA A 335 28.24 -25.37 -11.66
C ALA A 335 27.43 -25.57 -10.39
N TYR A 336 26.21 -25.10 -10.41
CA TYR A 336 25.24 -25.28 -9.34
C TYR A 336 24.41 -26.52 -9.64
N VAL A 337 24.40 -27.49 -8.72
CA VAL A 337 23.61 -28.73 -8.84
C VAL A 337 22.18 -28.41 -8.37
N LEU A 338 21.24 -28.40 -9.29
CA LEU A 338 19.84 -28.13 -9.01
C LEU A 338 19.10 -29.37 -8.50
N ASP A 339 17.98 -29.14 -7.83
CA ASP A 339 17.07 -30.20 -7.36
C ASP A 339 16.24 -30.79 -8.49
#